data_d730d74d4befee23c54161eba372c511
#
_entry.id   d730d74d4befee23c54161eba372c511
#
_cell.length_a   1.000
_cell.length_b   1.000
_cell.length_c   1.000
_cell.angle_alpha   90.00
_cell.angle_beta   90.00
_cell.angle_gamma   90.00
#
_symmetry.space_group_name_H-M   'P 1'
#
loop_
_entity.id
_entity.type
_entity.pdbx_description
1 polymer ?
#
loop_
_entity_poly.entity_id
_entity_poly.type
_entity_poly.pdbx_seq_one_letter_code
_entity_poly.pdbx_strand_id
1 'polypeptide(L)'
;MTVETGVRVRPVAGHIGAEIDGVDLAAGLDDAAVAAIREALHRWKVVFFRGQRLDHAGHVALARRFGEPVVPARRGSASPEGFPEVETTADRLELAGRYGMEREEWLERRRHSYLRGWHCDHGARIDPPAATILRAESVPAYGGDTTWANLVAAYEGLSEPVRRFVDGLRAEHRLGVGYQPRAGDDAYLRHLLSHQVATLHPLVRVHPETGERVLFVNGYYLERVAEVSRLESGPLLELLLGQATRPEYTVRFRWEPGDVAFWDNRATMHLAPSDTGQLAQPRVMHRVMLRGEVPVGVDGRPSEPITGPPPGTW
;
A
#
# COMPACT_ATOMS: atom_id res chain seq x y z
N MET A 1 -21.86 29.88 8.54
CA MET A 1 -22.01 28.98 9.68
C MET A 1 -21.06 27.83 9.45
N THR A 2 -19.92 27.81 10.11
CA THR A 2 -19.00 26.65 10.12
C THR A 2 -19.67 25.57 10.97
N VAL A 3 -20.12 24.52 10.34
CA VAL A 3 -20.58 23.30 11.04
C VAL A 3 -19.34 22.73 11.74
N GLU A 4 -19.33 22.72 13.08
CA GLU A 4 -18.31 22.00 13.82
C GLU A 4 -18.47 20.52 13.52
N THR A 5 -17.55 19.97 12.74
CA THR A 5 -17.61 18.58 12.24
C THR A 5 -17.40 17.52 13.32
N GLY A 6 -17.12 17.90 14.58
CA GLY A 6 -16.71 16.96 15.62
C GLY A 6 -15.39 16.23 15.36
N VAL A 7 -14.92 16.24 14.10
CA VAL A 7 -13.67 15.58 13.66
C VAL A 7 -12.46 16.30 14.25
N ARG A 8 -11.66 15.56 15.01
CA ARG A 8 -10.41 16.07 15.57
C ARG A 8 -9.24 15.28 14.98
N VAL A 9 -8.29 16.00 14.39
CA VAL A 9 -7.10 15.45 13.75
C VAL A 9 -5.90 15.64 14.69
N ARG A 10 -5.28 14.54 15.12
CA ARG A 10 -4.09 14.54 15.98
C ARG A 10 -2.90 13.95 15.22
N PRO A 11 -1.93 14.78 14.79
CA PRO A 11 -0.71 14.26 14.15
C PRO A 11 0.03 13.26 15.04
N VAL A 12 0.55 12.18 14.43
CA VAL A 12 1.33 11.13 15.12
C VAL A 12 2.83 11.35 14.90
N ALA A 13 3.23 11.73 13.67
CA ALA A 13 4.63 12.04 13.34
C ALA A 13 4.71 13.33 12.50
N GLY A 14 5.94 13.85 12.33
CA GLY A 14 6.14 15.16 11.70
C GLY A 14 5.72 15.25 10.24
N HIS A 15 5.85 14.16 9.48
CA HIS A 15 5.58 14.14 8.05
C HIS A 15 4.44 13.20 7.63
N ILE A 16 3.98 12.31 8.51
CA ILE A 16 3.04 11.26 8.15
C ILE A 16 2.26 10.77 9.36
N GLY A 17 0.99 10.41 9.15
CA GLY A 17 0.12 9.79 10.13
C GLY A 17 -0.60 10.77 11.04
N ALA A 18 -1.91 10.62 11.14
CA ALA A 18 -2.74 11.29 12.13
C ALA A 18 -3.81 10.35 12.69
N GLU A 19 -4.12 10.46 13.97
CA GLU A 19 -5.29 9.84 14.56
C GLU A 19 -6.50 10.77 14.39
N ILE A 20 -7.64 10.18 14.06
CA ILE A 20 -8.92 10.89 13.90
C ILE A 20 -9.84 10.49 15.04
N ASP A 21 -10.26 11.46 15.83
CA ASP A 21 -11.23 11.32 16.89
C ASP A 21 -12.54 12.02 16.57
N GLY A 22 -13.60 11.71 17.36
CA GLY A 22 -14.90 12.38 17.29
C GLY A 22 -15.81 11.85 16.19
N VAL A 23 -15.47 10.69 15.61
CA VAL A 23 -16.31 10.01 14.61
C VAL A 23 -16.56 8.55 15.01
N ASP A 24 -17.74 8.05 14.69
CA ASP A 24 -18.07 6.63 14.71
C ASP A 24 -18.29 6.18 13.26
N LEU A 25 -17.36 5.38 12.76
CA LEU A 25 -17.41 4.91 11.37
C LEU A 25 -18.59 3.95 11.12
N ALA A 26 -19.11 3.29 12.17
CA ALA A 26 -20.24 2.39 12.06
C ALA A 26 -21.58 3.13 11.99
N ALA A 27 -21.68 4.30 12.62
CA ALA A 27 -22.89 5.14 12.55
C ALA A 27 -23.05 5.86 11.20
N GLY A 28 -22.02 5.82 10.35
CA GLY A 28 -21.93 6.55 9.09
C GLY A 28 -21.40 7.97 9.28
N LEU A 29 -20.90 8.53 8.18
CA LEU A 29 -20.29 9.86 8.15
C LEU A 29 -21.20 10.82 7.38
N ASP A 30 -21.36 12.04 7.87
CA ASP A 30 -21.93 13.13 7.07
C ASP A 30 -20.89 13.66 6.06
N ASP A 31 -21.32 14.53 5.15
CA ASP A 31 -20.44 15.05 4.09
C ASP A 31 -19.32 15.94 4.64
N ALA A 32 -19.57 16.63 5.75
CA ALA A 32 -18.59 17.47 6.39
C ALA A 32 -17.48 16.64 7.06
N ALA A 33 -17.82 15.54 7.72
CA ALA A 33 -16.85 14.59 8.27
C ALA A 33 -16.04 13.90 7.16
N VAL A 34 -16.70 13.50 6.06
CA VAL A 34 -16.00 12.93 4.89
C VAL A 34 -14.98 13.92 4.32
N ALA A 35 -15.37 15.19 4.15
CA ALA A 35 -14.46 16.23 3.65
C ALA A 35 -13.26 16.44 4.58
N ALA A 36 -13.49 16.52 5.90
CA ALA A 36 -12.44 16.69 6.89
C ALA A 36 -11.47 15.49 6.94
N ILE A 37 -11.99 14.27 6.83
CA ILE A 37 -11.16 13.05 6.77
C ILE A 37 -10.34 13.01 5.48
N ARG A 38 -10.92 13.40 4.32
CA ARG A 38 -10.20 13.49 3.05
C ARG A 38 -9.07 14.51 3.11
N GLU A 39 -9.32 15.68 3.68
CA GLU A 39 -8.28 16.71 3.91
C GLU A 39 -7.17 16.19 4.80
N ALA A 40 -7.52 15.52 5.92
CA ALA A 40 -6.55 14.90 6.81
C ALA A 40 -5.74 13.81 6.10
N LEU A 41 -6.37 12.99 5.25
CA LEU A 41 -5.70 11.96 4.45
C LEU A 41 -4.71 12.58 3.46
N HIS A 42 -5.10 13.62 2.73
CA HIS A 42 -4.20 14.34 1.82
C HIS A 42 -3.02 14.98 2.56
N ARG A 43 -3.26 15.54 3.74
CA ARG A 43 -2.20 16.18 4.56
C ARG A 43 -1.25 15.15 5.16
N TRP A 44 -1.80 14.08 5.76
CA TRP A 44 -1.04 13.15 6.60
C TRP A 44 -0.75 11.82 5.91
N LYS A 45 -1.28 11.57 4.71
CA LYS A 45 -1.07 10.40 3.84
C LYS A 45 -1.62 9.08 4.40
N VAL A 46 -1.74 8.95 5.72
CA VAL A 46 -2.45 7.87 6.42
C VAL A 46 -3.13 8.42 7.66
N VAL A 47 -4.37 8.00 7.88
CA VAL A 47 -5.16 8.34 9.08
C VAL A 47 -5.62 7.09 9.79
N PHE A 48 -5.71 7.18 11.12
CA PHE A 48 -6.02 6.07 12.01
C PHE A 48 -7.26 6.38 12.83
N PHE A 49 -8.11 5.37 13.03
CA PHE A 49 -9.31 5.44 13.87
C PHE A 49 -9.22 4.32 14.89
N ARG A 50 -9.26 4.64 16.17
CA ARG A 50 -9.15 3.68 17.25
C ARG A 50 -10.50 3.09 17.62
N GLY A 51 -10.54 1.78 17.94
CA GLY A 51 -11.65 1.11 18.59
C GLY A 51 -13.00 1.14 17.85
N GLN A 52 -12.98 1.13 16.52
CA GLN A 52 -14.19 1.19 15.69
C GLN A 52 -14.90 -0.17 15.63
N ARG A 53 -16.26 -0.16 15.72
CA ARG A 53 -17.08 -1.37 15.64
C ARG A 53 -17.67 -1.56 14.25
N LEU A 54 -16.78 -1.66 13.26
CA LEU A 54 -17.15 -1.73 11.86
C LEU A 54 -17.31 -3.19 11.40
N ASP A 55 -18.47 -3.57 10.90
CA ASP A 55 -18.69 -4.85 10.22
C ASP A 55 -18.32 -4.77 8.72
N HIS A 56 -18.54 -5.84 7.95
CA HIS A 56 -18.21 -5.85 6.53
C HIS A 56 -19.07 -4.89 5.72
N ALA A 57 -20.37 -4.79 6.05
CA ALA A 57 -21.30 -3.90 5.36
C ALA A 57 -20.92 -2.42 5.61
N GLY A 58 -20.66 -2.06 6.87
CA GLY A 58 -20.20 -0.73 7.25
C GLY A 58 -18.83 -0.40 6.62
N HIS A 59 -17.92 -1.38 6.52
CA HIS A 59 -16.61 -1.19 5.89
C HIS A 59 -16.75 -0.85 4.40
N VAL A 60 -17.60 -1.56 3.65
CA VAL A 60 -17.89 -1.28 2.25
C VAL A 60 -18.63 0.07 2.10
N ALA A 61 -19.60 0.35 2.99
CA ALA A 61 -20.33 1.62 2.98
C ALA A 61 -19.39 2.81 3.25
N LEU A 62 -18.48 2.69 4.21
CA LEU A 62 -17.43 3.68 4.47
C LEU A 62 -16.56 3.90 3.23
N ALA A 63 -16.08 2.83 2.61
CA ALA A 63 -15.23 2.91 1.42
C ALA A 63 -15.92 3.68 0.28
N ARG A 64 -17.21 3.44 0.05
CA ARG A 64 -18.04 4.13 -0.96
C ARG A 64 -18.17 5.64 -0.75
N ARG A 65 -17.94 6.14 0.47
CA ARG A 65 -17.90 7.59 0.74
C ARG A 65 -16.64 8.26 0.19
N PHE A 66 -15.58 7.48 -0.03
CA PHE A 66 -14.28 8.01 -0.47
C PHE A 66 -13.93 7.66 -1.91
N GLY A 67 -14.58 6.66 -2.49
CA GLY A 67 -14.37 6.23 -3.87
C GLY A 67 -15.12 4.95 -4.22
N GLU A 68 -14.84 4.39 -5.38
CA GLU A 68 -15.41 3.13 -5.85
C GLU A 68 -14.59 1.95 -5.31
N PRO A 69 -15.17 1.07 -4.47
CA PRO A 69 -14.49 -0.15 -4.05
C PRO A 69 -14.22 -1.08 -5.23
N VAL A 70 -13.04 -1.67 -5.27
CA VAL A 70 -12.70 -2.69 -6.27
C VAL A 70 -13.00 -4.09 -5.76
N VAL A 71 -13.40 -4.97 -6.66
CA VAL A 71 -13.52 -6.41 -6.40
C VAL A 71 -12.24 -7.08 -6.92
N PRO A 72 -11.32 -7.52 -6.03
CA PRO A 72 -10.07 -8.11 -6.49
C PRO A 72 -10.31 -9.40 -7.28
N ALA A 73 -9.77 -9.49 -8.50
CA ALA A 73 -9.89 -10.66 -9.37
C ALA A 73 -9.12 -11.90 -8.85
N ARG A 74 -8.56 -11.85 -7.65
CA ARG A 74 -7.78 -12.95 -7.08
C ARG A 74 -8.67 -14.12 -6.69
N ARG A 75 -8.55 -15.21 -7.42
CA ARG A 75 -8.92 -16.53 -6.92
C ARG A 75 -7.98 -16.91 -5.78
N GLY A 76 -8.34 -16.59 -4.55
CA GLY A 76 -7.54 -17.03 -3.40
C GLY A 76 -7.50 -16.12 -2.18
N SER A 77 -7.93 -14.86 -2.26
CA SER A 77 -8.28 -14.12 -1.04
C SER A 77 -9.65 -14.62 -0.56
N ALA A 78 -9.76 -14.95 0.71
CA ALA A 78 -11.05 -15.28 1.30
C ALA A 78 -11.82 -13.97 1.43
N SER A 79 -12.73 -13.68 0.51
CA SER A 79 -13.73 -12.64 0.74
C SER A 79 -14.84 -13.21 1.62
N PRO A 80 -15.33 -12.47 2.61
CA PRO A 80 -16.50 -12.85 3.37
C PRO A 80 -17.71 -13.03 2.44
N GLU A 81 -18.59 -13.98 2.76
CA GLU A 81 -19.79 -14.24 1.98
C GLU A 81 -20.64 -12.96 1.84
N GLY A 82 -21.02 -12.63 0.60
CA GLY A 82 -21.80 -11.44 0.29
C GLY A 82 -21.01 -10.13 0.19
N PHE A 83 -19.69 -10.14 0.44
CA PHE A 83 -18.84 -8.94 0.41
C PHE A 83 -17.58 -9.16 -0.45
N PRO A 84 -17.74 -9.25 -1.78
CA PRO A 84 -16.62 -9.53 -2.67
C PRO A 84 -15.55 -8.41 -2.70
N GLU A 85 -15.90 -7.18 -2.29
CA GLU A 85 -14.99 -6.04 -2.18
C GLU A 85 -14.06 -6.14 -0.97
N VAL A 86 -14.40 -6.98 0.03
CA VAL A 86 -13.61 -7.15 1.25
C VAL A 86 -12.61 -8.28 1.05
N GLU A 87 -11.33 -7.97 1.14
CA GLU A 87 -10.27 -8.97 1.15
C GLU A 87 -9.84 -9.25 2.60
N THR A 88 -10.01 -10.49 3.05
CA THR A 88 -9.51 -10.92 4.35
C THR A 88 -8.05 -11.34 4.23
N THR A 89 -7.19 -10.66 4.94
CA THR A 89 -5.78 -11.05 5.10
C THR A 89 -5.67 -11.90 6.37
N ALA A 90 -6.20 -13.12 6.33
CA ALA A 90 -5.90 -14.13 7.32
C ALA A 90 -4.44 -14.60 7.15
N ASP A 91 -3.93 -15.25 8.16
CA ASP A 91 -2.52 -15.60 8.32
C ASP A 91 -1.84 -15.99 6.99
N ARG A 92 -0.79 -15.26 6.62
CA ARG A 92 0.00 -15.51 5.41
C ARG A 92 0.64 -16.90 5.37
N LEU A 93 0.61 -17.63 6.48
CA LEU A 93 1.00 -19.05 6.58
C LEU A 93 0.05 -19.95 5.79
N GLU A 94 -1.24 -19.65 5.77
CA GLU A 94 -2.20 -20.34 4.91
C GLU A 94 -1.88 -20.11 3.42
N LEU A 95 -1.38 -18.92 3.08
CA LEU A 95 -0.93 -18.60 1.73
C LEU A 95 0.33 -19.42 1.36
N ALA A 96 1.29 -19.55 2.27
CA ALA A 96 2.48 -20.37 2.06
C ALA A 96 2.12 -21.84 1.83
N GLY A 97 1.21 -22.40 2.64
CA GLY A 97 0.70 -23.75 2.47
C GLY A 97 0.01 -23.99 1.12
N ARG A 98 -0.70 -22.99 0.58
CA ARG A 98 -1.30 -23.07 -0.78
C ARG A 98 -0.28 -23.22 -1.90
N TYR A 99 0.95 -22.75 -1.68
CA TYR A 99 2.06 -22.85 -2.63
C TYR A 99 3.07 -23.96 -2.27
N GLY A 100 2.71 -24.82 -1.31
CA GLY A 100 3.57 -25.92 -0.90
C GLY A 100 4.86 -25.48 -0.20
N MET A 101 4.88 -24.28 0.38
CA MET A 101 6.01 -23.78 1.15
C MET A 101 5.84 -24.09 2.64
N GLU A 102 6.92 -24.52 3.28
CA GLU A 102 6.96 -24.60 4.73
C GLU A 102 7.05 -23.21 5.35
N ARG A 103 6.54 -23.10 6.58
CA ARG A 103 6.49 -21.83 7.31
C ARG A 103 7.85 -21.16 7.45
N GLU A 104 8.86 -21.93 7.83
CA GLU A 104 10.23 -21.47 8.03
C GLU A 104 10.82 -20.92 6.73
N GLU A 105 10.59 -21.59 5.62
CA GLU A 105 11.04 -21.17 4.30
C GLU A 105 10.39 -19.85 3.87
N TRP A 106 9.07 -19.68 4.09
CA TRP A 106 8.36 -18.44 3.82
C TRP A 106 8.90 -17.27 4.64
N LEU A 107 9.16 -17.49 5.93
CA LEU A 107 9.71 -16.49 6.83
C LEU A 107 11.15 -16.11 6.43
N GLU A 108 11.97 -17.11 6.08
CA GLU A 108 13.35 -16.89 5.63
C GLU A 108 13.40 -16.05 4.36
N ARG A 109 12.58 -16.34 3.36
CA ARG A 109 12.48 -15.55 2.13
C ARG A 109 12.17 -14.08 2.40
N ARG A 110 11.39 -13.78 3.44
CA ARG A 110 11.05 -12.41 3.83
C ARG A 110 12.13 -11.69 4.62
N ARG A 111 12.96 -12.42 5.39
CA ARG A 111 14.04 -11.82 6.20
C ARG A 111 15.12 -11.14 5.36
N HIS A 112 15.37 -11.64 4.16
CA HIS A 112 16.47 -11.17 3.31
C HIS A 112 16.15 -9.93 2.49
N SER A 113 15.02 -9.27 2.71
CA SER A 113 14.58 -8.20 1.84
C SER A 113 13.84 -7.08 2.55
N TYR A 114 14.48 -6.43 3.52
CA TYR A 114 13.87 -5.30 4.23
C TYR A 114 13.34 -4.23 3.25
N LEU A 115 14.16 -3.74 2.33
CA LEU A 115 13.71 -2.75 1.35
C LEU A 115 12.68 -3.31 0.36
N ARG A 116 12.78 -4.58 0.02
CA ARG A 116 11.84 -5.25 -0.91
C ARG A 116 10.50 -5.62 -0.28
N GLY A 117 10.35 -5.50 1.02
CA GLY A 117 9.05 -5.65 1.71
C GLY A 117 8.13 -4.43 1.58
N TRP A 118 8.70 -3.26 1.35
CA TRP A 118 7.96 -2.02 1.18
C TRP A 118 7.21 -1.98 -0.13
N HIS A 119 5.90 -1.69 -0.09
CA HIS A 119 5.06 -1.66 -1.28
C HIS A 119 3.88 -0.69 -1.14
N CYS A 120 3.39 -0.19 -2.26
CA CYS A 120 2.01 0.24 -2.40
C CYS A 120 1.17 -0.95 -2.89
N ASP A 121 -0.10 -1.00 -2.53
CA ASP A 121 -0.98 -2.08 -2.97
C ASP A 121 -1.01 -2.18 -4.49
N HIS A 122 -0.88 -3.41 -5.02
CA HIS A 122 -0.93 -3.70 -6.46
C HIS A 122 -0.08 -2.77 -7.35
N GLY A 123 1.04 -2.28 -6.86
CA GLY A 123 1.88 -1.29 -7.54
C GLY A 123 2.50 -1.70 -8.88
N ALA A 124 2.33 -2.95 -9.33
CA ALA A 124 2.72 -3.39 -10.67
C ALA A 124 1.58 -3.23 -11.69
N ARG A 125 0.33 -2.92 -11.27
CA ARG A 125 -0.80 -2.70 -12.17
C ARG A 125 -0.66 -1.35 -12.87
N ILE A 126 -1.28 -1.27 -14.05
CA ILE A 126 -1.36 0.00 -14.80
C ILE A 126 -2.16 1.07 -14.05
N ASP A 127 -3.12 0.65 -13.23
CA ASP A 127 -4.04 1.46 -12.44
C ASP A 127 -4.04 1.01 -10.95
N PRO A 128 -2.95 1.25 -10.20
CA PRO A 128 -2.88 0.87 -8.79
C PRO A 128 -4.03 1.50 -7.98
N PRO A 129 -4.51 0.87 -6.88
CA PRO A 129 -5.58 1.46 -6.06
C PRO A 129 -5.22 2.86 -5.60
N ALA A 130 -6.19 3.77 -5.60
CA ALA A 130 -6.00 5.12 -5.07
C ALA A 130 -5.74 5.10 -3.57
N ALA A 131 -6.51 4.31 -2.85
CA ALA A 131 -6.40 4.23 -1.40
C ALA A 131 -6.86 2.85 -0.88
N THR A 132 -6.51 2.56 0.37
CA THR A 132 -6.91 1.32 1.06
C THR A 132 -7.40 1.64 2.46
N ILE A 133 -8.49 1.00 2.86
CA ILE A 133 -9.01 1.01 4.22
C ILE A 133 -8.81 -0.40 4.80
N LEU A 134 -8.06 -0.49 5.89
CA LEU A 134 -7.73 -1.76 6.57
C LEU A 134 -8.28 -1.73 7.99
N ARG A 135 -9.09 -2.74 8.34
CA ARG A 135 -9.69 -2.93 9.65
C ARG A 135 -9.08 -4.12 10.35
N ALA A 136 -8.75 -3.97 11.63
CA ALA A 136 -8.27 -5.05 12.48
C ALA A 136 -9.45 -5.78 13.14
N GLU A 137 -9.59 -7.08 12.90
CA GLU A 137 -10.54 -7.94 13.60
C GLU A 137 -9.89 -8.63 14.80
N SER A 138 -8.76 -9.29 14.55
CA SER A 138 -7.97 -9.96 15.57
C SER A 138 -6.50 -9.67 15.34
N VAL A 139 -5.80 -9.28 16.39
CA VAL A 139 -4.38 -8.97 16.34
C VAL A 139 -3.69 -9.48 17.59
N PRO A 140 -2.40 -9.88 17.49
CA PRO A 140 -1.64 -10.29 18.65
C PRO A 140 -1.43 -9.13 19.62
N ALA A 141 -1.21 -9.42 20.89
CA ALA A 141 -0.99 -8.42 21.94
C ALA A 141 0.27 -7.54 21.69
N TYR A 142 1.22 -8.03 20.89
CA TYR A 142 2.42 -7.31 20.46
C TYR A 142 2.90 -7.86 19.12
N GLY A 143 3.64 -7.05 18.35
CA GLY A 143 4.05 -7.38 16.99
C GLY A 143 2.91 -7.25 15.98
N GLY A 144 3.20 -7.51 14.71
CA GLY A 144 2.23 -7.38 13.62
C GLY A 144 1.86 -5.94 13.28
N ASP A 145 2.63 -4.97 13.75
CA ASP A 145 2.46 -3.56 13.41
C ASP A 145 2.52 -3.34 11.90
N THR A 146 2.08 -2.19 11.43
CA THR A 146 2.31 -1.77 10.04
C THR A 146 3.06 -0.44 10.04
N THR A 147 3.99 -0.29 9.11
CA THR A 147 4.75 0.96 8.93
C THR A 147 4.41 1.55 7.57
N TRP A 148 4.15 2.86 7.51
CA TRP A 148 3.95 3.62 6.27
C TRP A 148 5.07 4.62 6.08
N ALA A 149 5.40 4.93 4.83
CA ALA A 149 6.35 5.95 4.43
C ALA A 149 5.68 6.99 3.53
N ASN A 150 5.97 8.28 3.76
CA ASN A 150 5.48 9.40 2.96
C ASN A 150 6.41 9.63 1.76
N LEU A 151 5.94 9.28 0.58
CA LEU A 151 6.70 9.40 -0.66
C LEU A 151 6.76 10.83 -1.23
N VAL A 152 5.88 11.73 -0.76
CA VAL A 152 5.96 13.18 -1.05
C VAL A 152 7.14 13.77 -0.28
N ALA A 153 7.19 13.58 1.03
CA ALA A 153 8.29 14.06 1.88
C ALA A 153 9.64 13.45 1.46
N ALA A 154 9.63 12.19 1.02
CA ALA A 154 10.82 11.53 0.49
C ALA A 154 11.33 12.22 -0.78
N TYR A 155 10.45 12.60 -1.71
CA TYR A 155 10.81 13.37 -2.89
C TYR A 155 11.33 14.76 -2.53
N GLU A 156 10.64 15.48 -1.68
CA GLU A 156 11.01 16.84 -1.23
C GLU A 156 12.37 16.86 -0.53
N GLY A 157 12.71 15.81 0.22
CA GLY A 157 13.97 15.64 0.91
C GLY A 157 15.15 15.23 0.02
N LEU A 158 14.96 14.96 -1.27
CA LEU A 158 16.05 14.79 -2.24
C LEU A 158 16.69 16.15 -2.55
N SER A 159 17.99 16.15 -2.82
CA SER A 159 18.66 17.35 -3.33
C SER A 159 18.10 17.76 -4.69
N GLU A 160 18.12 19.05 -5.00
CA GLU A 160 17.58 19.57 -6.25
C GLU A 160 18.18 18.91 -7.52
N PRO A 161 19.49 18.66 -7.63
CA PRO A 161 20.04 17.93 -8.77
C PRO A 161 19.47 16.52 -8.92
N VAL A 162 19.26 15.80 -7.80
CA VAL A 162 18.67 14.45 -7.83
C VAL A 162 17.20 14.52 -8.22
N ARG A 163 16.42 15.47 -7.69
CA ARG A 163 15.02 15.67 -8.09
C ARG A 163 14.90 15.91 -9.60
N ARG A 164 15.69 16.82 -10.16
CA ARG A 164 15.70 17.09 -11.60
C ARG A 164 16.09 15.86 -12.43
N PHE A 165 17.01 15.05 -11.92
CA PHE A 165 17.44 13.84 -12.60
C PHE A 165 16.32 12.78 -12.63
N VAL A 166 15.62 12.56 -11.51
CA VAL A 166 14.60 11.49 -11.41
C VAL A 166 13.24 11.88 -11.99
N ASP A 167 12.92 13.17 -12.17
CA ASP A 167 11.63 13.67 -12.65
C ASP A 167 11.25 13.14 -14.05
N GLY A 168 12.21 12.88 -14.91
CA GLY A 168 11.99 12.37 -16.28
C GLY A 168 12.17 10.87 -16.43
N LEU A 169 12.52 10.15 -15.35
CA LEU A 169 12.81 8.73 -15.42
C LEU A 169 11.54 7.89 -15.18
N ARG A 170 11.58 6.65 -15.70
CA ARG A 170 10.55 5.65 -15.50
C ARG A 170 11.14 4.36 -14.94
N ALA A 171 10.34 3.67 -14.14
CA ALA A 171 10.73 2.41 -13.56
C ALA A 171 9.77 1.29 -13.95
N GLU A 172 10.32 0.14 -14.26
CA GLU A 172 9.56 -1.08 -14.47
C GLU A 172 9.15 -1.64 -13.12
N HIS A 173 7.84 -1.71 -12.88
CA HIS A 173 7.23 -2.41 -11.75
C HIS A 173 6.68 -3.75 -12.23
N ARG A 174 7.12 -4.83 -11.60
CA ARG A 174 6.77 -6.19 -12.00
C ARG A 174 6.38 -7.03 -10.79
N LEU A 175 5.35 -7.84 -10.90
CA LEU A 175 5.01 -8.84 -9.89
C LEU A 175 6.08 -9.96 -9.90
N GLY A 176 6.58 -10.32 -8.72
CA GLY A 176 7.57 -11.39 -8.55
C GLY A 176 9.03 -10.96 -8.66
N VAL A 177 9.32 -9.66 -8.65
CA VAL A 177 10.72 -9.15 -8.59
C VAL A 177 11.46 -9.72 -7.38
N GLY A 178 12.69 -10.14 -7.61
CA GLY A 178 13.56 -10.69 -6.56
C GLY A 178 13.18 -12.08 -6.08
N TYR A 179 12.17 -12.70 -6.69
CA TYR A 179 11.88 -14.11 -6.47
C TYR A 179 13.00 -14.97 -7.05
N GLN A 180 13.62 -15.79 -6.20
CA GLN A 180 14.62 -16.78 -6.62
C GLN A 180 14.01 -18.17 -6.53
N PRO A 181 13.85 -18.89 -7.66
CA PRO A 181 13.32 -20.24 -7.66
C PRO A 181 14.15 -21.18 -6.79
N ARG A 182 13.50 -22.04 -6.02
CA ARG A 182 14.11 -23.13 -5.27
C ARG A 182 13.53 -24.47 -5.72
N ALA A 183 14.22 -25.56 -5.43
CA ALA A 183 13.68 -26.90 -5.70
C ALA A 183 12.36 -27.08 -4.93
N GLY A 184 11.27 -27.46 -5.62
CA GLY A 184 9.93 -27.59 -5.05
C GLY A 184 8.99 -26.40 -5.26
N ASP A 185 9.47 -25.28 -5.78
CA ASP A 185 8.69 -24.05 -5.98
C ASP A 185 7.72 -24.07 -7.17
N ASP A 186 7.58 -25.15 -7.90
CA ASP A 186 6.88 -25.21 -9.17
C ASP A 186 5.45 -24.64 -9.15
N ALA A 187 4.70 -24.84 -8.08
CA ALA A 187 3.33 -24.32 -7.96
C ALA A 187 3.32 -22.80 -7.80
N TYR A 188 4.19 -22.25 -6.97
CA TYR A 188 4.30 -20.80 -6.76
C TYR A 188 4.86 -20.09 -7.99
N LEU A 189 5.88 -20.66 -8.62
CA LEU A 189 6.45 -20.12 -9.86
C LEU A 189 5.42 -20.13 -11.00
N ARG A 190 4.67 -21.23 -11.17
CA ARG A 190 3.57 -21.28 -12.13
C ARG A 190 2.52 -20.20 -11.87
N HIS A 191 2.16 -19.99 -10.60
CA HIS A 191 1.24 -18.92 -10.24
C HIS A 191 1.78 -17.55 -10.61
N LEU A 192 3.02 -17.21 -10.26
CA LEU A 192 3.65 -15.94 -10.64
C LEU A 192 3.71 -15.74 -12.15
N LEU A 193 4.09 -16.79 -12.88
CA LEU A 193 4.21 -16.74 -14.35
C LEU A 193 2.85 -16.66 -15.05
N SER A 194 1.80 -17.26 -14.50
CA SER A 194 0.46 -17.20 -15.05
C SER A 194 -0.28 -15.87 -14.78
N HIS A 195 0.19 -15.09 -13.80
CA HIS A 195 -0.38 -13.81 -13.39
C HIS A 195 0.60 -12.67 -13.56
N GLN A 196 1.39 -12.69 -14.63
CA GLN A 196 2.37 -11.65 -14.87
C GLN A 196 1.70 -10.29 -15.06
N VAL A 197 2.05 -9.36 -14.17
CA VAL A 197 1.67 -7.96 -14.27
C VAL A 197 2.94 -7.14 -14.22
N ALA A 198 3.15 -6.31 -15.22
CA ALA A 198 4.27 -5.40 -15.29
C ALA A 198 3.87 -4.11 -15.99
N THR A 199 4.29 -2.99 -15.42
CA THR A 199 4.00 -1.65 -15.92
C THR A 199 5.25 -0.79 -15.85
N LEU A 200 5.44 0.04 -16.84
CA LEU A 200 6.42 1.11 -16.85
C LEU A 200 5.78 2.36 -16.27
N HIS A 201 6.07 2.66 -15.01
CA HIS A 201 5.56 3.81 -14.28
C HIS A 201 6.55 4.97 -14.29
N PRO A 202 6.08 6.24 -14.19
CA PRO A 202 6.98 7.35 -13.89
C PRO A 202 7.65 7.11 -12.53
N LEU A 203 8.94 7.39 -12.42
CA LEU A 203 9.67 7.30 -11.14
C LEU A 203 9.23 8.40 -10.17
N VAL A 204 8.76 9.53 -10.72
CA VAL A 204 8.07 10.60 -9.98
C VAL A 204 6.71 10.83 -10.63
N ARG A 205 5.65 10.48 -9.90
CA ARG A 205 4.26 10.74 -10.33
C ARG A 205 3.74 12.06 -9.75
N VAL A 206 2.76 12.66 -10.42
CA VAL A 206 1.98 13.77 -9.88
C VAL A 206 0.72 13.21 -9.21
N HIS A 207 0.48 13.61 -7.97
CA HIS A 207 -0.74 13.23 -7.26
C HIS A 207 -1.95 13.93 -7.87
N PRO A 208 -3.01 13.21 -8.31
CA PRO A 208 -4.08 13.81 -9.13
C PRO A 208 -4.96 14.82 -8.39
N GLU A 209 -5.10 14.70 -7.06
CA GLU A 209 -5.94 15.59 -6.27
C GLU A 209 -5.15 16.73 -5.62
N THR A 210 -3.89 16.51 -5.23
CA THR A 210 -3.09 17.53 -4.50
C THR A 210 -2.06 18.24 -5.37
N GLY A 211 -1.72 17.68 -6.55
CA GLY A 211 -0.66 18.18 -7.41
C GLY A 211 0.78 17.94 -6.89
N GLU A 212 0.93 17.31 -5.74
CA GLU A 212 2.23 17.02 -5.15
C GLU A 212 3.03 16.04 -6.01
N ARG A 213 4.35 16.19 -6.04
CA ARG A 213 5.26 15.23 -6.65
C ARG A 213 5.57 14.11 -5.67
N VAL A 214 5.43 12.88 -6.13
CA VAL A 214 5.56 11.68 -5.32
C VAL A 214 6.66 10.81 -5.88
N LEU A 215 7.63 10.45 -5.07
CA LEU A 215 8.66 9.49 -5.41
C LEU A 215 8.03 8.08 -5.50
N PHE A 216 7.65 7.66 -6.71
CA PHE A 216 6.90 6.41 -6.91
C PHE A 216 7.83 5.20 -6.92
N VAL A 217 8.49 4.97 -5.79
CA VAL A 217 9.32 3.80 -5.54
C VAL A 217 8.53 2.74 -4.78
N ASN A 218 8.81 1.47 -5.09
CA ASN A 218 8.07 0.35 -4.54
C ASN A 218 8.98 -0.88 -4.48
N GLY A 219 9.64 -1.08 -3.36
CA GLY A 219 10.68 -2.09 -3.22
C GLY A 219 10.24 -3.51 -3.58
N TYR A 220 8.95 -3.83 -3.42
CA TYR A 220 8.39 -5.15 -3.74
C TYR A 220 8.24 -5.39 -5.24
N TYR A 221 8.00 -4.34 -6.04
CA TYR A 221 7.71 -4.46 -7.47
C TYR A 221 8.80 -3.90 -8.39
N LEU A 222 9.73 -3.07 -7.88
CA LEU A 222 10.75 -2.43 -8.69
C LEU A 222 11.72 -3.44 -9.30
N GLU A 223 11.78 -3.49 -10.62
CA GLU A 223 12.74 -4.29 -11.40
C GLU A 223 13.95 -3.46 -11.79
N ARG A 224 13.73 -2.33 -12.45
CA ARG A 224 14.78 -1.44 -12.94
C ARG A 224 14.28 -0.05 -13.29
N VAL A 225 15.16 0.92 -13.38
CA VAL A 225 14.94 2.19 -14.06
C VAL A 225 15.20 2.01 -15.55
N ALA A 226 14.28 2.47 -16.40
CA ALA A 226 14.29 2.13 -17.83
C ALA A 226 15.34 2.88 -18.62
N GLU A 227 15.56 4.16 -18.29
CA GLU A 227 16.42 5.09 -19.06
C GLU A 227 17.91 5.01 -18.72
N VAL A 228 18.29 4.19 -17.73
CA VAL A 228 19.68 4.00 -17.31
C VAL A 228 20.12 2.55 -17.51
N SER A 229 21.42 2.30 -17.52
CA SER A 229 21.97 0.95 -17.61
C SER A 229 21.61 0.12 -16.36
N ARG A 230 21.65 -1.21 -16.48
CA ARG A 230 21.43 -2.11 -15.33
C ARG A 230 22.42 -1.88 -14.20
N LEU A 231 23.66 -1.46 -14.54
CA LEU A 231 24.70 -1.15 -13.56
C LEU A 231 24.35 0.09 -12.73
N GLU A 232 23.73 1.08 -13.33
CA GLU A 232 23.34 2.34 -12.68
C GLU A 232 21.98 2.21 -11.95
N SER A 233 21.06 1.42 -12.50
CA SER A 233 19.71 1.27 -11.97
C SER A 233 19.68 0.73 -10.54
N GLY A 234 20.48 -0.29 -10.22
CA GLY A 234 20.53 -0.88 -8.88
C GLY A 234 20.87 0.14 -7.79
N PRO A 235 22.06 0.78 -7.86
CA PRO A 235 22.47 1.81 -6.89
C PRO A 235 21.48 2.99 -6.81
N LEU A 236 20.89 3.42 -7.93
CA LEU A 236 19.88 4.49 -7.92
C LEU A 236 18.63 4.07 -7.15
N LEU A 237 18.11 2.87 -7.38
CA LEU A 237 16.94 2.36 -6.66
C LEU A 237 17.23 2.18 -5.17
N GLU A 238 18.42 1.72 -4.79
CA GLU A 238 18.82 1.62 -3.38
C GLU A 238 18.88 2.99 -2.70
N LEU A 239 19.45 4.01 -3.38
CA LEU A 239 19.45 5.38 -2.89
C LEU A 239 18.03 5.90 -2.63
N LEU A 240 17.14 5.72 -3.61
CA LEU A 240 15.77 6.25 -3.56
C LEU A 240 14.91 5.50 -2.52
N LEU A 241 15.03 4.18 -2.43
CA LEU A 241 14.37 3.39 -1.39
C LEU A 241 14.91 3.72 0.01
N GLY A 242 16.22 3.90 0.14
CA GLY A 242 16.84 4.34 1.38
C GLY A 242 16.33 5.72 1.81
N GLN A 243 16.20 6.66 0.87
CA GLN A 243 15.61 7.98 1.11
C GLN A 243 14.15 7.87 1.57
N ALA A 244 13.34 7.04 0.89
CA ALA A 244 11.92 6.89 1.19
C ALA A 244 11.64 6.22 2.54
N THR A 245 12.55 5.37 3.01
CA THR A 245 12.41 4.64 4.29
C THR A 245 13.12 5.28 5.47
N ARG A 246 13.55 6.52 5.35
CA ARG A 246 14.14 7.27 6.48
C ARG A 246 13.13 7.38 7.62
N PRO A 247 13.58 7.25 8.88
CA PRO A 247 12.70 7.31 10.05
C PRO A 247 11.81 8.55 10.09
N GLU A 248 12.31 9.71 9.61
CA GLU A 248 11.60 10.99 9.61
C GLU A 248 10.36 10.97 8.71
N TYR A 249 10.35 10.12 7.67
CA TYR A 249 9.26 10.01 6.71
C TYR A 249 8.35 8.82 6.98
N THR A 250 8.54 8.12 8.10
CA THR A 250 7.78 6.92 8.43
C THR A 250 6.95 7.08 9.69
N VAL A 251 5.87 6.32 9.76
CA VAL A 251 5.07 6.11 10.96
C VAL A 251 4.82 4.62 11.14
N ARG A 252 5.04 4.11 12.36
CA ARG A 252 4.73 2.73 12.75
C ARG A 252 3.50 2.74 13.63
N PHE A 253 2.51 1.90 13.28
CA PHE A 253 1.25 1.81 13.99
C PHE A 253 1.09 0.43 14.62
N ARG A 254 0.91 0.41 15.93
CA ARG A 254 0.55 -0.78 16.69
C ARG A 254 -0.96 -0.93 16.66
N TRP A 255 -1.38 -2.11 16.22
CA TRP A 255 -2.80 -2.44 16.08
C TRP A 255 -3.41 -2.92 17.39
N GLU A 256 -4.67 -2.54 17.58
CA GLU A 256 -5.60 -3.12 18.55
C GLU A 256 -6.86 -3.61 17.80
N PRO A 257 -7.62 -4.60 18.33
CA PRO A 257 -8.88 -5.02 17.71
C PRO A 257 -9.84 -3.82 17.54
N GLY A 258 -10.46 -3.70 16.37
CA GLY A 258 -11.34 -2.60 16.02
C GLY A 258 -10.64 -1.36 15.46
N ASP A 259 -9.30 -1.32 15.41
CA ASP A 259 -8.60 -0.22 14.76
C ASP A 259 -8.80 -0.23 13.25
N VAL A 260 -8.86 0.96 12.66
CA VAL A 260 -8.95 1.17 11.21
C VAL A 260 -7.82 2.11 10.78
N ALA A 261 -7.10 1.74 9.73
CA ALA A 261 -6.18 2.63 9.02
C ALA A 261 -6.70 2.88 7.61
N PHE A 262 -6.63 4.14 7.18
CA PHE A 262 -6.98 4.58 5.84
C PHE A 262 -5.80 5.35 5.25
N TRP A 263 -5.23 4.86 4.14
CA TRP A 263 -4.06 5.48 3.53
C TRP A 263 -4.22 5.71 2.04
N ASP A 264 -3.53 6.74 1.56
CA ASP A 264 -3.42 7.06 0.14
C ASP A 264 -2.26 6.27 -0.49
N ASN A 265 -2.57 5.27 -1.31
CA ASN A 265 -1.58 4.47 -2.03
C ASN A 265 -0.82 5.28 -3.08
N ARG A 266 -1.38 6.43 -3.49
CA ARG A 266 -0.76 7.29 -4.49
C ARG A 266 0.43 8.06 -3.91
N ALA A 267 0.46 8.24 -2.58
CA ALA A 267 1.46 9.03 -1.86
C ALA A 267 2.24 8.24 -0.80
N THR A 268 1.95 6.95 -0.60
CA THR A 268 2.60 6.12 0.42
C THR A 268 3.05 4.77 -0.13
N MET A 269 4.04 4.21 0.54
CA MET A 269 4.28 2.78 0.56
C MET A 269 4.22 2.28 1.99
N HIS A 270 3.97 0.99 2.19
CA HIS A 270 3.86 0.40 3.51
C HIS A 270 4.58 -0.94 3.63
N LEU A 271 4.87 -1.31 4.87
CA LEU A 271 5.53 -2.55 5.24
C LEU A 271 4.75 -3.23 6.36
N ALA A 272 4.31 -4.47 6.13
CA ALA A 272 3.87 -5.36 7.20
C ALA A 272 5.10 -6.14 7.67
N PRO A 273 5.56 -5.97 8.92
CA PRO A 273 6.73 -6.65 9.43
C PRO A 273 6.54 -8.17 9.46
N SER A 274 7.66 -8.89 9.43
CA SER A 274 7.68 -10.35 9.43
C SER A 274 7.71 -10.97 10.84
N ASP A 275 7.47 -10.15 11.88
CA ASP A 275 7.53 -10.55 13.27
C ASP A 275 6.32 -11.36 13.77
N THR A 276 5.21 -11.36 13.02
CA THR A 276 4.01 -12.16 13.34
C THR A 276 4.24 -13.66 13.28
N GLY A 277 5.22 -14.13 12.51
CA GLY A 277 5.50 -15.56 12.37
C GLY A 277 5.98 -16.25 13.65
N GLN A 278 6.37 -15.49 14.67
CA GLN A 278 6.79 -15.99 15.97
C GLN A 278 5.63 -16.01 17.00
N LEU A 279 4.49 -15.44 16.62
CA LEU A 279 3.35 -15.28 17.53
C LEU A 279 2.34 -16.40 17.29
N ALA A 280 1.86 -17.01 18.38
CA ALA A 280 0.86 -18.08 18.33
C ALA A 280 -0.56 -17.55 18.02
N GLN A 281 -0.78 -16.24 18.07
CA GLN A 281 -2.08 -15.63 17.87
C GLN A 281 -2.28 -15.24 16.39
N PRO A 282 -3.45 -15.54 15.80
CA PRO A 282 -3.75 -15.14 14.44
C PRO A 282 -3.90 -13.62 14.30
N ARG A 283 -3.46 -13.07 13.17
CA ARG A 283 -3.69 -11.69 12.77
C ARG A 283 -4.71 -11.70 11.63
N VAL A 284 -5.94 -11.33 11.94
CA VAL A 284 -7.05 -11.25 10.97
C VAL A 284 -7.37 -9.79 10.70
N MET A 285 -7.20 -9.41 9.45
CA MET A 285 -7.46 -8.05 8.97
C MET A 285 -8.36 -8.11 7.74
N HIS A 286 -9.16 -7.07 7.55
CA HIS A 286 -10.02 -6.92 6.38
C HIS A 286 -9.67 -5.62 5.67
N ARG A 287 -9.46 -5.69 4.37
CA ARG A 287 -9.21 -4.48 3.58
C ARG A 287 -10.22 -4.29 2.47
N VAL A 288 -10.52 -3.04 2.19
CA VAL A 288 -11.23 -2.59 0.99
C VAL A 288 -10.31 -1.59 0.27
N MET A 289 -10.09 -1.82 -1.02
CA MET A 289 -9.30 -0.93 -1.87
C MET A 289 -10.22 -0.09 -2.73
N LEU A 290 -9.83 1.15 -2.98
CA LEU A 290 -10.54 2.07 -3.84
C LEU A 290 -9.90 2.12 -5.23
N ARG A 291 -10.72 2.16 -6.28
CA ARG A 291 -10.27 2.29 -7.66
C ARG A 291 -9.32 3.48 -7.80
N GLY A 292 -8.19 3.25 -8.46
CA GLY A 292 -7.23 4.27 -8.79
C GLY A 292 -7.24 4.61 -10.27
N GLU A 293 -6.40 5.55 -10.62
CA GLU A 293 -6.16 6.03 -11.97
C GLU A 293 -4.79 5.57 -12.49
N VAL A 294 -4.59 5.69 -13.80
CA VAL A 294 -3.27 5.50 -14.42
C VAL A 294 -2.33 6.61 -13.97
N PRO A 295 -1.20 6.31 -13.30
CA PRO A 295 -0.25 7.31 -12.84
C PRO A 295 0.32 8.14 -13.99
N VAL A 296 0.47 9.45 -13.77
CA VAL A 296 1.05 10.41 -14.74
C VAL A 296 2.30 11.01 -14.14
N GLY A 297 3.36 11.09 -14.94
CA GLY A 297 4.63 11.70 -14.57
C GLY A 297 4.64 13.22 -14.57
N VAL A 298 5.72 13.80 -14.08
CA VAL A 298 5.94 15.27 -14.07
C VAL A 298 5.96 15.85 -15.48
N ASP A 299 6.35 15.05 -16.46
CA ASP A 299 6.39 15.39 -17.89
C ASP A 299 5.04 15.21 -18.62
N GLY A 300 3.99 14.82 -17.89
CA GLY A 300 2.66 14.56 -18.43
C GLY A 300 2.47 13.20 -19.10
N ARG A 301 3.52 12.35 -19.15
CA ARG A 301 3.41 11.00 -19.72
C ARG A 301 2.71 10.06 -18.73
N PRO A 302 1.66 9.31 -19.16
CA PRO A 302 1.05 8.30 -18.33
C PRO A 302 1.94 7.05 -18.24
N SER A 303 1.62 6.20 -17.27
CA SER A 303 2.17 4.84 -17.19
C SER A 303 1.82 4.01 -18.44
N GLU A 304 2.71 3.09 -18.80
CA GLU A 304 2.57 2.23 -19.99
C GLU A 304 2.54 0.75 -19.58
N PRO A 305 1.54 -0.04 -20.01
CA PRO A 305 1.49 -1.46 -19.67
C PRO A 305 2.57 -2.22 -20.45
N ILE A 306 3.31 -3.09 -19.74
CA ILE A 306 4.22 -4.07 -20.36
C ILE A 306 3.47 -5.39 -20.54
N THR A 307 2.80 -5.84 -19.48
CA THR A 307 1.91 -7.02 -19.50
C THR A 307 0.91 -6.95 -18.36
N GLY A 308 -0.23 -7.59 -18.52
CA GLY A 308 -1.30 -7.63 -17.52
C GLY A 308 -2.65 -7.17 -18.08
N PRO A 309 -3.66 -7.10 -17.22
CA PRO A 309 -5.00 -6.67 -17.63
C PRO A 309 -5.02 -5.17 -17.99
N PRO A 310 -5.94 -4.76 -18.89
CA PRO A 310 -6.14 -3.35 -19.21
C PRO A 310 -6.61 -2.55 -18.00
N PRO A 311 -6.48 -1.20 -18.06
CA PRO A 311 -7.01 -0.33 -17.00
C PRO A 311 -8.50 -0.58 -16.75
N GLY A 312 -8.91 -0.48 -15.47
CA GLY A 312 -10.30 -0.68 -15.06
C GLY A 312 -10.74 -2.14 -14.86
N THR A 313 -9.90 -3.11 -15.17
CA THR A 313 -10.17 -4.54 -14.95
C THR A 313 -9.57 -4.98 -13.60
N TRP A 314 -10.43 -5.26 -12.62
CA TRP A 314 -10.02 -5.66 -11.27
C TRP A 314 -10.40 -7.10 -10.94
#